data_5ec14d0e806450de87ea2f32ac6d5d37
#
_entry.id   5ec14d0e806450de87ea2f32ac6d5d37
#
_cell.length_a   1.000
_cell.length_b   1.000
_cell.length_c   1.000
_cell.angle_alpha   90.00
_cell.angle_beta   90.00
_cell.angle_gamma   90.00
#
_symmetry.space_group_name_H-M   'P 1'
#
loop_
_entity.id
_entity.type
_entity.pdbx_description
1 polymer ?
#
loop_
_entity_poly.entity_id
_entity_poly.type
_entity_poly.pdbx_seq_one_letter_code
_entity_poly.pdbx_strand_id
1 'polypeptide(L)'
;MKITDIKLTGVSFGALDKPFWNSIVRTTTSGGGRVEIHTDEGVVGMAPSGASAVRRAHILGAIKTKLVGEDPLRIGHLWERMYMGGTRKPVAKGEYITSMSAVDNALWDLKGKALGQPVWKLAGGVRNRVTAYAAGGYYEEGKGIPEMCEELSGYAASGFR
;
A
#
# COMPACT_ATOMS: atom_id res chain seq x y z
N MET A 1 15.74 -15.16 -11.38
CA MET A 1 15.20 -14.68 -10.10
C MET A 1 13.88 -15.37 -9.79
N LYS A 2 13.72 -15.84 -8.57
CA LYS A 2 12.49 -16.51 -8.10
C LYS A 2 12.06 -15.95 -6.75
N ILE A 3 10.76 -15.84 -6.51
CA ILE A 3 10.21 -15.48 -5.22
C ILE A 3 10.46 -16.63 -4.24
N THR A 4 11.15 -16.35 -3.14
CA THR A 4 11.45 -17.32 -2.09
C THR A 4 10.51 -17.22 -0.90
N ASP A 5 10.06 -16.00 -0.59
CA ASP A 5 9.17 -15.77 0.56
C ASP A 5 8.33 -14.50 0.37
N ILE A 6 7.17 -14.44 1.04
CA ILE A 6 6.35 -13.24 1.21
C ILE A 6 6.08 -13.09 2.71
N LYS A 7 6.39 -11.91 3.24
CA LYS A 7 6.19 -11.56 4.65
C LYS A 7 5.21 -10.41 4.79
N LEU A 8 4.47 -10.39 5.88
CA LEU A 8 3.61 -9.28 6.28
C LEU A 8 3.93 -8.91 7.73
N THR A 9 4.53 -7.74 7.90
CA THR A 9 4.86 -7.18 9.21
C THR A 9 3.84 -6.10 9.56
N GLY A 10 3.19 -6.23 10.71
CA GLY A 10 2.31 -5.21 11.27
C GLY A 10 3.08 -4.33 12.25
N VAL A 11 2.77 -3.04 12.24
CA VAL A 11 3.29 -2.06 13.20
C VAL A 11 2.12 -1.31 13.81
N SER A 12 2.09 -1.22 15.13
CA SER A 12 1.14 -0.38 15.87
C SER A 12 1.94 0.70 16.60
N PHE A 13 1.54 1.93 16.42
CA PHE A 13 2.11 3.08 17.15
C PHE A 13 1.26 3.48 18.36
N GLY A 14 0.18 2.71 18.63
CA GLY A 14 -0.70 2.95 19.75
C GLY A 14 -1.81 3.96 19.46
N ALA A 15 -2.34 4.54 20.55
CA ALA A 15 -3.34 5.59 20.48
C ALA A 15 -2.72 6.90 19.98
N LEU A 16 -3.49 7.66 19.22
CA LEU A 16 -3.10 9.01 18.83
C LEU A 16 -3.30 9.96 20.01
N ASP A 17 -2.34 10.85 20.24
CA ASP A 17 -2.47 11.93 21.25
C ASP A 17 -3.64 12.86 20.91
N LYS A 18 -3.86 13.10 19.61
CA LYS A 18 -4.98 13.87 19.07
C LYS A 18 -5.75 13.01 18.06
N PRO A 19 -6.79 12.31 18.51
CA PRO A 19 -7.69 11.64 17.59
C PRO A 19 -8.36 12.63 16.64
N PHE A 20 -8.50 12.25 15.39
CA PHE A 20 -9.14 13.07 14.36
C PHE A 20 -10.24 12.29 13.63
N TRP A 21 -11.15 13.00 13.01
CA TRP A 21 -12.26 12.37 12.28
C TRP A 21 -12.72 13.19 11.08
N ASN A 22 -13.46 12.52 10.23
CA ASN A 22 -14.29 13.14 9.20
C ASN A 22 -15.74 12.68 9.39
N SER A 23 -16.64 12.97 8.46
CA SER A 23 -18.06 12.59 8.54
C SER A 23 -18.31 11.07 8.55
N ILE A 24 -17.31 10.24 8.26
CA ILE A 24 -17.46 8.79 8.07
C ILE A 24 -16.68 8.00 9.13
N VAL A 25 -15.45 8.43 9.43
CA VAL A 25 -14.48 7.65 10.22
C VAL A 25 -13.84 8.51 11.29
N ARG A 26 -13.73 7.96 12.52
CA ARG A 26 -12.91 8.49 13.58
C ARG A 26 -11.65 7.66 13.71
N THR A 27 -10.51 8.31 13.63
CA THR A 27 -9.18 7.70 13.76
C THR A 27 -8.64 7.98 15.15
N THR A 28 -8.50 6.92 15.94
CA THR A 28 -8.06 7.00 17.35
C THR A 28 -6.71 6.33 17.57
N THR A 29 -6.27 5.53 16.62
CA THR A 29 -5.02 4.77 16.71
C THR A 29 -4.22 4.95 15.42
N SER A 30 -2.90 4.85 15.54
CA SER A 30 -2.01 4.83 14.39
C SER A 30 -1.36 3.45 14.26
N GLY A 31 -1.24 3.01 13.05
CA GLY A 31 -0.61 1.73 12.75
C GLY A 31 -0.69 1.41 11.26
N GLY A 32 -0.07 0.34 10.90
CA GLY A 32 -0.04 -0.11 9.51
C GLY A 32 0.69 -1.42 9.39
N GLY A 33 1.20 -1.67 8.21
CA GLY A 33 2.02 -2.84 7.94
C GLY A 33 2.77 -2.68 6.63
N ARG A 34 3.61 -3.66 6.38
CA ARG A 34 4.45 -3.75 5.20
C ARG A 34 4.43 -5.17 4.67
N VAL A 35 4.15 -5.31 3.38
CA VAL A 35 4.42 -6.53 2.62
C VAL A 35 5.85 -6.49 2.11
N GLU A 36 6.54 -7.61 2.21
CA GLU A 36 7.87 -7.82 1.62
C GLU A 36 7.85 -9.08 0.76
N ILE A 37 8.41 -8.99 -0.44
CA ILE A 37 8.62 -10.11 -1.36
C ILE A 37 10.12 -10.34 -1.49
N HIS A 38 10.57 -11.48 -1.02
CA HIS A 38 11.98 -11.88 -1.03
C HIS A 38 12.28 -12.76 -2.23
N THR A 39 13.50 -12.65 -2.77
CA THR A 39 13.95 -13.46 -3.92
C THR A 39 15.23 -14.21 -3.59
N ASP A 40 15.54 -15.23 -4.41
CA ASP A 40 16.78 -16.01 -4.36
C ASP A 40 18.04 -15.19 -4.74
N GLU A 41 17.87 -14.03 -5.38
CA GLU A 41 18.97 -13.12 -5.73
C GLU A 41 19.14 -11.98 -4.71
N GLY A 42 18.43 -12.02 -3.58
CA GLY A 42 18.54 -11.04 -2.50
C GLY A 42 17.81 -9.72 -2.75
N VAL A 43 17.15 -9.56 -3.89
CA VAL A 43 16.30 -8.38 -4.14
C VAL A 43 15.02 -8.51 -3.34
N VAL A 44 14.64 -7.44 -2.63
CA VAL A 44 13.41 -7.40 -1.81
C VAL A 44 12.51 -6.27 -2.27
N GLY A 45 11.31 -6.61 -2.71
CA GLY A 45 10.25 -5.65 -3.01
C GLY A 45 9.38 -5.38 -1.78
N MET A 46 8.96 -4.13 -1.60
CA MET A 46 8.20 -3.70 -0.43
C MET A 46 7.04 -2.80 -0.81
N ALA A 47 5.92 -2.91 -0.08
CA ALA A 47 4.81 -1.98 -0.18
C ALA A 47 4.08 -1.81 1.16
N PRO A 48 3.47 -0.64 1.41
CA PRO A 48 2.56 -0.47 2.53
C PRO A 48 1.38 -1.44 2.46
N SER A 49 0.93 -1.91 3.61
CA SER A 49 -0.25 -2.76 3.75
C SER A 49 -0.90 -2.53 5.10
N GLY A 50 -2.18 -2.87 5.23
CA GLY A 50 -2.74 -3.16 6.56
C GLY A 50 -2.27 -4.55 7.03
N ALA A 51 -2.37 -4.79 8.32
CA ALA A 51 -1.94 -6.05 8.95
C ALA A 51 -3.07 -6.75 9.72
N SER A 52 -4.33 -6.54 9.33
CA SER A 52 -5.48 -7.22 9.92
C SER A 52 -5.37 -8.74 9.79
N ALA A 53 -6.04 -9.48 10.66
CA ALA A 53 -6.06 -10.95 10.60
C ALA A 53 -6.56 -11.46 9.24
N VAL A 54 -7.59 -10.82 8.65
CA VAL A 54 -8.13 -11.17 7.34
C VAL A 54 -7.10 -10.93 6.24
N ARG A 55 -6.41 -9.80 6.26
CA ARG A 55 -5.37 -9.47 5.28
C ARG A 55 -4.18 -10.40 5.38
N ARG A 56 -3.79 -10.76 6.60
CA ARG A 56 -2.76 -11.76 6.87
C ARG A 56 -3.12 -13.13 6.29
N ALA A 57 -4.36 -13.58 6.49
CA ALA A 57 -4.85 -14.83 5.91
C ALA A 57 -4.83 -14.80 4.36
N HIS A 58 -5.21 -13.68 3.75
CA HIS A 58 -5.16 -13.53 2.29
C HIS A 58 -3.72 -13.55 1.78
N ILE A 59 -2.83 -12.73 2.34
CA ILE A 59 -1.46 -12.57 1.81
C ILE A 59 -0.64 -13.82 2.10
N LEU A 60 -0.58 -14.28 3.34
CA LEU A 60 0.29 -15.39 3.74
C LEU A 60 -0.30 -16.78 3.46
N GLY A 61 -1.64 -16.91 3.48
CA GLY A 61 -2.33 -18.16 3.18
C GLY A 61 -2.60 -18.33 1.69
N ALA A 62 -3.39 -17.44 1.10
CA ALA A 62 -3.90 -17.64 -0.25
C ALA A 62 -2.96 -17.14 -1.37
N ILE A 63 -2.33 -15.96 -1.20
CA ILE A 63 -1.51 -15.35 -2.27
C ILE A 63 -0.10 -15.93 -2.29
N LYS A 64 0.57 -16.00 -1.14
CA LYS A 64 1.93 -16.52 -1.02
C LYS A 64 2.10 -17.90 -1.67
N THR A 65 1.17 -18.82 -1.44
CA THR A 65 1.22 -20.18 -1.98
C THR A 65 1.18 -20.26 -3.50
N LYS A 66 0.71 -19.19 -4.16
CA LYS A 66 0.64 -19.10 -5.61
C LYS A 66 1.85 -18.44 -6.25
N LEU A 67 2.56 -17.61 -5.48
CA LEU A 67 3.63 -16.76 -5.98
C LEU A 67 5.02 -17.29 -5.65
N VAL A 68 5.20 -18.03 -4.55
CA VAL A 68 6.50 -18.63 -4.21
C VAL A 68 6.93 -19.59 -5.31
N GLY A 69 8.19 -19.46 -5.76
CA GLY A 69 8.78 -20.21 -6.86
C GLY A 69 8.62 -19.55 -8.24
N GLU A 70 7.73 -18.57 -8.38
CA GLU A 70 7.50 -17.86 -9.63
C GLU A 70 8.55 -16.74 -9.88
N ASP A 71 8.66 -16.32 -11.12
CA ASP A 71 9.47 -15.17 -11.54
C ASP A 71 8.74 -13.87 -11.24
N PRO A 72 9.27 -13.01 -10.31
CA PRO A 72 8.62 -11.78 -9.92
C PRO A 72 8.55 -10.71 -11.01
N LEU A 73 9.33 -10.83 -12.08
CA LEU A 73 9.29 -9.87 -13.19
C LEU A 73 8.06 -10.04 -14.10
N ARG A 74 7.38 -11.18 -14.01
CA ARG A 74 6.16 -11.49 -14.78
C ARG A 74 4.90 -10.95 -14.10
N ILE A 75 4.88 -9.67 -13.76
CA ILE A 75 3.83 -9.05 -12.91
C ILE A 75 2.41 -9.34 -13.45
N GLY A 76 2.16 -9.16 -14.74
CA GLY A 76 0.84 -9.44 -15.33
C GLY A 76 0.37 -10.88 -15.11
N HIS A 77 1.27 -11.86 -15.32
CA HIS A 77 0.98 -13.28 -15.06
C HIS A 77 0.68 -13.52 -13.56
N LEU A 78 1.49 -12.94 -12.67
CA LEU A 78 1.29 -13.10 -11.23
C LEU A 78 -0.01 -12.44 -10.77
N TRP A 79 -0.36 -11.29 -11.35
CA TRP A 79 -1.62 -10.63 -11.11
C TRP A 79 -2.81 -11.53 -11.47
N GLU A 80 -2.80 -12.12 -12.65
CA GLU A 80 -3.83 -13.08 -13.09
C GLU A 80 -3.93 -14.28 -12.14
N ARG A 81 -2.80 -14.85 -11.74
CA ARG A 81 -2.76 -15.97 -10.78
C ARG A 81 -3.38 -15.60 -9.43
N MET A 82 -3.13 -14.40 -8.94
CA MET A 82 -3.78 -13.90 -7.73
C MET A 82 -5.27 -13.71 -7.93
N TYR A 83 -5.66 -13.07 -9.03
CA TYR A 83 -7.05 -12.71 -9.33
C TYR A 83 -7.94 -13.93 -9.56
N MET A 84 -7.49 -14.88 -10.36
CA MET A 84 -8.23 -16.13 -10.68
C MET A 84 -8.07 -17.22 -9.63
N GLY A 85 -7.17 -17.05 -8.71
CA GLY A 85 -6.56 -18.15 -7.99
C GLY A 85 -7.18 -18.57 -6.68
N GLY A 86 -8.42 -18.34 -6.41
CA GLY A 86 -9.00 -18.83 -5.14
C GLY A 86 -10.43 -19.32 -5.24
N THR A 87 -11.13 -18.87 -6.23
CA THR A 87 -12.53 -19.22 -6.46
C THR A 87 -12.77 -19.36 -7.96
N ARG A 88 -13.77 -20.12 -8.37
CA ARG A 88 -14.20 -20.20 -9.79
C ARG A 88 -14.72 -18.87 -10.34
N LYS A 89 -14.80 -17.84 -9.49
CA LYS A 89 -15.25 -16.48 -9.86
C LYS A 89 -14.21 -15.47 -9.39
N PRO A 90 -13.79 -14.54 -10.25
CA PRO A 90 -12.90 -13.46 -9.86
C PRO A 90 -13.53 -12.59 -8.76
N VAL A 91 -12.71 -12.19 -7.79
CA VAL A 91 -13.13 -11.32 -6.70
C VAL A 91 -12.88 -9.88 -7.12
N ALA A 92 -13.92 -9.12 -7.41
CA ALA A 92 -13.79 -7.76 -7.94
C ALA A 92 -13.63 -6.66 -6.88
N LYS A 93 -13.83 -6.95 -5.60
CA LYS A 93 -13.80 -5.97 -4.50
C LYS A 93 -13.53 -6.62 -3.14
N GLY A 94 -13.33 -5.79 -2.13
CA GLY A 94 -13.18 -6.21 -0.73
C GLY A 94 -11.72 -6.46 -0.32
N GLU A 95 -11.53 -7.05 0.85
CA GLU A 95 -10.22 -7.22 1.49
C GLU A 95 -9.24 -8.09 0.68
N TYR A 96 -9.73 -9.01 -0.13
CA TYR A 96 -8.85 -9.81 -0.98
C TYR A 96 -8.19 -8.96 -2.07
N ILE A 97 -8.95 -8.11 -2.76
CA ILE A 97 -8.41 -7.19 -3.78
C ILE A 97 -7.44 -6.19 -3.15
N THR A 98 -7.77 -5.67 -1.97
CA THR A 98 -6.86 -4.77 -1.24
C THR A 98 -5.55 -5.49 -0.86
N SER A 99 -5.63 -6.78 -0.53
CA SER A 99 -4.46 -7.62 -0.26
C SER A 99 -3.62 -7.86 -1.50
N MET A 100 -4.28 -8.14 -2.64
CA MET A 100 -3.62 -8.24 -3.95
C MET A 100 -2.89 -6.95 -4.31
N SER A 101 -3.54 -5.79 -4.14
CA SER A 101 -2.94 -4.48 -4.46
C SER A 101 -1.65 -4.25 -3.68
N ALA A 102 -1.60 -4.63 -2.40
CA ALA A 102 -0.38 -4.50 -1.61
C ALA A 102 0.75 -5.39 -2.16
N VAL A 103 0.44 -6.62 -2.55
CA VAL A 103 1.41 -7.54 -3.15
C VAL A 103 1.84 -7.08 -4.54
N ASP A 104 0.91 -6.60 -5.36
CA ASP A 104 1.20 -6.06 -6.70
C ASP A 104 2.14 -4.85 -6.62
N ASN A 105 1.88 -3.91 -5.71
CA ASN A 105 2.76 -2.78 -5.47
C ASN A 105 4.17 -3.23 -5.04
N ALA A 106 4.29 -4.27 -4.21
CA ALA A 106 5.57 -4.82 -3.82
C ALA A 106 6.30 -5.52 -4.99
N LEU A 107 5.56 -6.15 -5.92
CA LEU A 107 6.14 -6.70 -7.16
C LEU A 107 6.67 -5.60 -8.08
N TRP A 108 5.96 -4.48 -8.21
CA TRP A 108 6.43 -3.33 -8.97
C TRP A 108 7.67 -2.68 -8.35
N ASP A 109 7.72 -2.53 -7.03
CA ASP A 109 8.92 -2.06 -6.31
C ASP A 109 10.11 -3.00 -6.53
N LEU A 110 9.88 -4.31 -6.43
CA LEU A 110 10.89 -5.33 -6.71
C LEU A 110 11.42 -5.21 -8.13
N LYS A 111 10.54 -5.10 -9.12
CA LYS A 111 10.91 -4.97 -10.54
C LYS A 111 11.71 -3.68 -10.77
N GLY A 112 11.30 -2.57 -10.15
CA GLY A 112 12.04 -1.31 -10.19
C GLY A 112 13.47 -1.46 -9.68
N LYS A 113 13.65 -2.12 -8.53
CA LYS A 113 14.95 -2.40 -7.91
C LYS A 113 15.80 -3.35 -8.77
N ALA A 114 15.21 -4.43 -9.24
CA ALA A 114 15.91 -5.42 -10.06
C ALA A 114 16.42 -4.84 -11.39
N LEU A 115 15.68 -3.90 -11.98
CA LEU A 115 16.02 -3.27 -13.26
C LEU A 115 16.76 -1.92 -13.09
N GLY A 116 16.96 -1.43 -11.86
CA GLY A 116 17.56 -0.13 -11.60
C GLY A 116 16.76 1.04 -12.19
N GLN A 117 15.42 0.90 -12.32
CA GLN A 117 14.56 1.89 -12.93
C GLN A 117 13.41 2.29 -12.00
N PRO A 118 13.01 3.56 -11.96
CA PRO A 118 11.84 3.98 -11.20
C PRO A 118 10.56 3.42 -11.82
N VAL A 119 9.63 3.01 -10.97
CA VAL A 119 8.37 2.34 -11.37
C VAL A 119 7.57 3.16 -12.39
N TRP A 120 7.54 4.49 -12.25
CA TRP A 120 6.81 5.33 -13.19
C TRP A 120 7.31 5.21 -14.65
N LYS A 121 8.62 5.00 -14.86
CA LYS A 121 9.17 4.73 -16.19
C LYS A 121 8.76 3.34 -16.70
N LEU A 122 8.86 2.32 -15.84
CA LEU A 122 8.49 0.95 -16.20
C LEU A 122 7.00 0.81 -16.52
N ALA A 123 6.17 1.62 -15.89
CA ALA A 123 4.73 1.70 -16.17
C ALA A 123 4.38 2.54 -17.43
N GLY A 124 5.36 3.00 -18.20
CA GLY A 124 5.14 3.82 -19.38
C GLY A 124 4.75 5.25 -19.08
N GLY A 125 5.21 5.80 -17.95
CA GLY A 125 4.81 7.12 -17.45
C GLY A 125 5.10 8.27 -18.42
N VAL A 126 4.10 9.10 -18.61
CA VAL A 126 4.15 10.26 -19.51
C VAL A 126 4.70 11.50 -18.81
N ARG A 127 4.60 11.56 -17.47
CA ARG A 127 4.97 12.74 -16.66
C ARG A 127 5.93 12.35 -15.55
N ASN A 128 6.92 13.17 -15.31
CA ASN A 128 7.85 13.05 -14.19
C ASN A 128 7.48 13.96 -13.01
N ARG A 129 6.45 14.79 -13.16
CA ARG A 129 5.89 15.66 -12.14
C ARG A 129 4.36 15.62 -12.21
N VAL A 130 3.73 15.61 -11.04
CA VAL A 130 2.28 15.68 -10.87
C VAL A 130 1.96 16.75 -9.85
N THR A 131 0.83 17.43 -10.04
CA THR A 131 0.31 18.36 -9.03
C THR A 131 -0.19 17.54 -7.84
N ALA A 132 0.25 17.91 -6.65
CA ALA A 132 -0.20 17.33 -5.39
C ALA A 132 -1.08 18.32 -4.64
N TYR A 133 -2.01 17.81 -3.87
CA TYR A 133 -2.78 18.60 -2.90
C TYR A 133 -2.55 18.05 -1.50
N ALA A 134 -2.68 18.91 -0.50
CA ALA A 134 -2.66 18.49 0.90
C ALA A 134 -4.06 18.02 1.31
N ALA A 135 -4.17 16.82 1.88
CA ALA A 135 -5.40 16.35 2.50
C ALA A 135 -5.35 16.75 3.99
N GLY A 136 -6.24 17.65 4.39
CA GLY A 136 -6.31 18.17 5.74
C GLY A 136 -7.71 18.67 6.09
N GLY A 137 -7.81 19.49 7.14
CA GLY A 137 -9.10 20.01 7.60
C GLY A 137 -9.94 18.97 8.33
N TYR A 138 -9.31 17.92 8.88
CA TYR A 138 -10.01 16.95 9.72
C TYR A 138 -10.49 17.59 11.03
N TYR A 139 -11.60 17.09 11.55
CA TYR A 139 -12.10 17.49 12.86
C TYR A 139 -11.21 16.88 13.96
N GLU A 140 -10.93 17.69 14.98
CA GLU A 140 -10.20 17.30 16.18
C GLU A 140 -10.87 17.94 17.39
N GLU A 141 -10.66 17.39 18.58
CA GLU A 141 -11.14 17.99 19.81
C GLU A 141 -10.49 19.36 20.03
N GLY A 142 -11.29 20.39 20.28
CA GLY A 142 -10.81 21.75 20.47
C GLY A 142 -10.39 22.50 19.19
N LYS A 143 -10.50 21.91 18.01
CA LYS A 143 -10.17 22.53 16.73
C LYS A 143 -11.41 23.24 16.18
N GLY A 144 -11.39 24.55 16.18
CA GLY A 144 -12.41 25.41 15.59
C GLY A 144 -12.01 25.98 14.23
N ILE A 145 -12.72 27.02 13.81
CA ILE A 145 -12.45 27.70 12.52
C ILE A 145 -11.07 28.36 12.50
N PRO A 146 -10.59 29.03 13.56
CA PRO A 146 -9.27 29.65 13.57
C PRO A 146 -8.15 28.65 13.32
N GLU A 147 -8.15 27.51 14.02
CA GLU A 147 -7.14 26.46 13.93
C GLU A 147 -7.17 25.79 12.54
N MET A 148 -8.36 25.64 11.97
CA MET A 148 -8.51 25.13 10.60
C MET A 148 -7.91 26.11 9.58
N CYS A 149 -8.17 27.42 9.74
CA CYS A 149 -7.59 28.44 8.87
C CYS A 149 -6.07 28.48 8.95
N GLU A 150 -5.51 28.33 10.14
CA GLU A 150 -4.06 28.26 10.34
C GLU A 150 -3.45 27.04 9.64
N GLU A 151 -4.06 25.85 9.82
CA GLU A 151 -3.62 24.62 9.14
C GLU A 151 -3.62 24.79 7.62
N LEU A 152 -4.72 25.25 7.03
CA LEU A 152 -4.86 25.44 5.58
C LEU A 152 -3.90 26.52 5.06
N SER A 153 -3.69 27.58 5.81
CA SER A 153 -2.69 28.61 5.48
C SER A 153 -1.28 28.06 5.48
N GLY A 154 -0.96 27.14 6.41
CA GLY A 154 0.31 26.42 6.45
C GLY A 154 0.52 25.56 5.20
N TYR A 155 -0.51 24.87 4.72
CA TYR A 155 -0.44 24.12 3.46
C TYR A 155 -0.20 25.05 2.25
N ALA A 156 -0.91 26.17 2.19
CA ALA A 156 -0.71 27.16 1.13
C ALA A 156 0.71 27.74 1.15
N ALA A 157 1.23 28.07 2.34
CA ALA A 157 2.60 28.56 2.51
C ALA A 157 3.66 27.51 2.09
N SER A 158 3.34 26.22 2.23
CA SER A 158 4.17 25.11 1.77
C SER A 158 4.06 24.83 0.25
N GLY A 159 3.28 25.62 -0.48
CA GLY A 159 3.13 25.53 -1.93
C GLY A 159 2.01 24.61 -2.43
N PHE A 160 1.20 24.04 -1.55
CA PHE A 160 -0.01 23.32 -1.95
C PHE A 160 -1.10 24.29 -2.40
N ARG A 161 -1.94 23.86 -3.34
CA ARG A 161 -3.04 24.66 -3.92
C ARG A 161 -4.34 23.90 -3.85
#